data_96c702ae4d6fe27a50770aed66416f9f
#
_entry.id   96c702ae4d6fe27a50770aed66416f9f
#
_cell.length_a   1.000
_cell.length_b   1.000
_cell.length_c   1.000
_cell.angle_alpha   90.00
_cell.angle_beta   90.00
_cell.angle_gamma   90.00
#
_symmetry.space_group_name_H-M   'P 1'
#
loop_
_entity.id
_entity.type
_entity.pdbx_description
1 polymer ?
#
loop_
_entity_poly.entity_id
_entity_poly.type
_entity_poly.pdbx_seq_one_letter_code
_entity_poly.pdbx_strand_id
1 'polypeptide(L)'
;MHITMVKKRLADGSECRKCQEASEHLHSRGLWDRIDEVVWAQEGDAASPGMQLSSHLGVDRAPFFVVRERSGAQTVYVSVLQLVKERLGEAVTVQEQVQAIDPDDIGGI
;
A
#
# COMPACT_ATOMS: atom_id res chain seq x y z
N MET A 1 6.91 15.76 -0.41
CA MET A 1 6.73 14.31 -0.48
C MET A 1 5.31 13.99 -0.91
N HIS A 2 5.14 13.16 -1.92
CA HIS A 2 3.83 12.74 -2.43
C HIS A 2 3.68 11.24 -2.21
N ILE A 3 2.60 10.83 -1.55
CA ILE A 3 2.36 9.41 -1.23
C ILE A 3 1.14 8.93 -2.00
N THR A 4 1.35 7.95 -2.87
CA THR A 4 0.28 7.28 -3.61
C THR A 4 0.06 5.90 -3.02
N MET A 5 -1.19 5.58 -2.68
CA MET A 5 -1.57 4.23 -2.26
C MET A 5 -2.26 3.53 -3.41
N VAL A 6 -1.76 2.37 -3.79
CA VAL A 6 -2.41 1.55 -4.81
C VAL A 6 -3.21 0.46 -4.12
N LYS A 7 -4.51 0.45 -4.35
CA LYS A 7 -5.45 -0.50 -3.76
C LYS A 7 -6.02 -1.39 -4.86
N LYS A 8 -6.37 -2.60 -4.51
CA LYS A 8 -6.93 -3.56 -5.47
C LYS A 8 -8.42 -3.75 -5.21
N ARG A 9 -9.19 -3.73 -6.30
CA ARG A 9 -10.61 -4.10 -6.29
C ARG A 9 -10.77 -5.43 -6.97
N LEU A 10 -11.50 -6.33 -6.30
CA LEU A 10 -11.72 -7.67 -6.81
C LEU A 10 -12.79 -7.66 -7.93
N ALA A 11 -12.90 -8.79 -8.63
CA ALA A 11 -13.83 -8.90 -9.77
C ALA A 11 -15.28 -8.64 -9.37
N ASP A 12 -15.66 -8.95 -8.13
CA ASP A 12 -17.01 -8.72 -7.60
C ASP A 12 -17.25 -7.27 -7.14
N GLY A 13 -16.26 -6.39 -7.30
CA GLY A 13 -16.36 -4.99 -6.90
C GLY A 13 -15.93 -4.71 -5.46
N SER A 14 -15.60 -5.74 -4.69
CA SER A 14 -15.16 -5.54 -3.31
C SER A 14 -13.68 -5.16 -3.27
N GLU A 15 -13.30 -4.46 -2.19
CA GLU A 15 -11.91 -4.11 -1.95
C GLU A 15 -11.13 -5.33 -1.44
N CYS A 16 -9.90 -5.48 -1.90
CA CYS A 16 -8.99 -6.50 -1.39
C CYS A 16 -8.85 -6.38 0.13
N ARG A 17 -8.88 -7.52 0.82
CA ARG A 17 -8.84 -7.55 2.29
C ARG A 17 -7.61 -6.85 2.86
N LYS A 18 -6.43 -7.11 2.30
CA LYS A 18 -5.20 -6.48 2.76
C LYS A 18 -5.22 -4.97 2.54
N CYS A 19 -5.87 -4.53 1.46
CA CYS A 19 -6.04 -3.10 1.20
C CYS A 19 -6.95 -2.46 2.24
N GLN A 20 -8.04 -3.14 2.62
CA GLN A 20 -8.91 -2.66 3.69
C GLN A 20 -8.17 -2.55 5.01
N GLU A 21 -7.42 -3.58 5.37
CA GLU A 21 -6.66 -3.61 6.62
C GLU A 21 -5.64 -2.46 6.68
N ALA A 22 -4.94 -2.21 5.58
CA ALA A 22 -3.98 -1.11 5.51
C ALA A 22 -4.67 0.23 5.65
N SER A 23 -5.82 0.43 4.99
CA SER A 23 -6.59 1.66 5.10
C SER A 23 -7.08 1.89 6.53
N GLU A 24 -7.60 0.84 7.16
CA GLU A 24 -8.08 0.92 8.54
C GLU A 24 -6.95 1.25 9.50
N HIS A 25 -5.78 0.68 9.28
CA HIS A 25 -4.61 1.00 10.11
C HIS A 25 -4.26 2.48 10.03
N LEU A 26 -4.24 3.03 8.81
CA LEU A 26 -3.95 4.45 8.61
C LEU A 26 -5.03 5.34 9.23
N HIS A 27 -6.30 4.98 9.07
CA HIS A 27 -7.41 5.72 9.66
C HIS A 27 -7.34 5.70 11.19
N SER A 28 -7.09 4.55 11.78
CA SER A 28 -7.08 4.40 13.24
C SER A 28 -5.96 5.19 13.89
N ARG A 29 -4.90 5.47 13.15
CA ARG A 29 -3.77 6.26 13.65
C ARG A 29 -3.83 7.73 13.26
N GLY A 30 -4.89 8.15 12.59
CA GLY A 30 -5.03 9.53 12.13
C GLY A 30 -4.07 9.89 11.02
N LEU A 31 -3.59 8.91 10.25
CA LEU A 31 -2.60 9.11 9.21
C LEU A 31 -3.16 9.08 7.80
N TRP A 32 -4.46 8.83 7.66
CA TRP A 32 -5.08 8.74 6.34
C TRP A 32 -4.84 9.99 5.50
N ASP A 33 -4.87 11.17 6.13
CA ASP A 33 -4.66 12.44 5.44
C ASP A 33 -3.25 12.59 4.86
N ARG A 34 -2.32 11.72 5.25
CA ARG A 34 -0.97 11.73 4.72
C ARG A 34 -0.89 11.05 3.35
N ILE A 35 -1.93 10.33 2.96
CA ILE A 35 -2.02 9.71 1.63
C ILE A 35 -2.56 10.77 0.68
N ASP A 36 -1.75 11.13 -0.31
CA ASP A 36 -2.09 12.20 -1.25
C ASP A 36 -3.00 11.71 -2.37
N GLU A 37 -2.86 10.45 -2.75
CA GLU A 37 -3.60 9.90 -3.88
C GLU A 37 -3.86 8.42 -3.67
N VAL A 38 -5.07 7.97 -4.06
CA VAL A 38 -5.41 6.55 -4.10
C VAL A 38 -5.66 6.17 -5.56
N VAL A 39 -4.97 5.12 -6.01
CA VAL A 39 -5.09 4.59 -7.35
C VAL A 39 -5.62 3.16 -7.26
N TRP A 40 -6.61 2.84 -8.09
CA TRP A 40 -7.25 1.53 -8.05
C TRP A 40 -6.71 0.60 -9.14
N ALA A 41 -6.39 -0.63 -8.72
CA ALA A 41 -6.07 -1.74 -9.59
C ALA A 41 -7.31 -2.64 -9.67
N GLN A 42 -7.95 -2.72 -10.83
CA GLN A 42 -9.13 -3.55 -11.01
C GLN A 42 -8.72 -4.97 -11.42
N GLU A 43 -9.13 -5.96 -10.64
CA GLU A 43 -8.87 -7.36 -10.97
C GLU A 43 -9.47 -7.70 -12.34
N GLY A 44 -8.65 -8.31 -13.20
CA GLY A 44 -9.06 -8.66 -14.54
C GLY A 44 -8.96 -7.54 -15.57
N ASP A 45 -8.58 -6.34 -15.15
CA ASP A 45 -8.43 -5.20 -16.06
C ASP A 45 -6.99 -4.68 -16.01
N ALA A 46 -6.18 -5.18 -16.94
CA ALA A 46 -4.77 -4.77 -17.03
C ALA A 46 -4.60 -3.31 -17.44
N ALA A 47 -5.64 -2.68 -17.98
CA ALA A 47 -5.61 -1.27 -18.39
C ALA A 47 -5.97 -0.33 -17.25
N SER A 48 -6.43 -0.85 -16.10
CA SER A 48 -6.75 0.02 -14.97
C SER A 48 -5.50 0.74 -14.46
N PRO A 49 -5.63 1.96 -13.93
CA PRO A 49 -4.46 2.75 -13.52
C PRO A 49 -3.55 2.03 -12.53
N GLY A 50 -4.12 1.35 -11.54
CA GLY A 50 -3.34 0.62 -10.55
C GLY A 50 -2.60 -0.57 -11.14
N MET A 51 -3.22 -1.29 -12.08
CA MET A 51 -2.57 -2.41 -12.76
C MET A 51 -1.42 -1.94 -13.66
N GLN A 52 -1.60 -0.82 -14.33
CA GLN A 52 -0.52 -0.24 -15.14
C GLN A 52 0.65 0.21 -14.27
N LEU A 53 0.38 0.84 -13.14
CA LEU A 53 1.42 1.26 -12.21
C LEU A 53 2.15 0.05 -11.62
N SER A 54 1.41 -0.98 -11.24
CA SER A 54 1.94 -2.24 -10.74
C SER A 54 2.92 -2.86 -11.75
N SER A 55 2.48 -2.95 -13.00
CA SER A 55 3.30 -3.51 -14.08
C SER A 55 4.54 -2.67 -14.32
N HIS A 56 4.40 -1.34 -14.34
CA HIS A 56 5.51 -0.42 -14.56
C HIS A 56 6.58 -0.54 -13.47
N LEU A 57 6.15 -0.69 -12.22
CA LEU A 57 7.06 -0.75 -11.07
C LEU A 57 7.51 -2.17 -10.73
N GLY A 58 6.97 -3.18 -11.40
CA GLY A 58 7.30 -4.58 -11.13
C GLY A 58 6.79 -5.07 -9.78
N VAL A 59 5.67 -4.52 -9.31
CA VAL A 59 5.05 -4.91 -8.04
C VAL A 59 3.80 -5.74 -8.35
N ASP A 60 3.73 -6.95 -7.83
CA ASP A 60 2.64 -7.90 -8.14
C ASP A 60 1.69 -8.13 -6.95
N ARG A 61 1.69 -7.25 -5.99
CA ARG A 61 0.85 -7.35 -4.78
C ARG A 61 0.21 -6.00 -4.47
N ALA A 62 -0.90 -6.04 -3.72
CA ALA A 62 -1.58 -4.85 -3.21
C ALA A 62 -1.91 -5.07 -1.73
N PRO A 63 -1.97 -4.02 -0.91
CA PRO A 63 -1.68 -2.65 -1.30
C PRO A 63 -0.17 -2.41 -1.46
N PHE A 64 0.17 -1.40 -2.23
CA PHE A 64 1.54 -0.88 -2.19
C PHE A 64 1.49 0.64 -2.23
N PHE A 65 2.61 1.27 -1.86
CA PHE A 65 2.70 2.71 -1.72
C PHE A 65 3.89 3.21 -2.50
N VAL A 66 3.72 4.33 -3.19
CA VAL A 66 4.82 4.99 -3.89
C VAL A 66 5.04 6.34 -3.22
N VAL A 67 6.23 6.52 -2.68
CA VAL A 67 6.64 7.80 -2.07
C VAL A 67 7.56 8.49 -3.05
N ARG A 68 7.14 9.68 -3.51
CA ARG A 68 7.94 10.49 -4.42
C ARG A 68 8.43 11.73 -3.70
N GLU A 69 9.75 11.92 -3.71
CA GLU A 69 10.39 13.08 -3.11
C GLU A 69 10.37 14.26 -4.09
N ARG A 70 10.65 15.46 -3.58
CA ARG A 70 10.77 16.66 -4.41
C ARG A 70 11.84 16.52 -5.49
N SER A 71 12.89 15.75 -5.20
CA SER A 71 13.98 15.48 -6.14
C SER A 71 13.56 14.61 -7.30
N GLY A 72 12.37 13.99 -7.24
CA GLY A 72 11.90 13.02 -8.22
C GLY A 72 12.23 11.58 -7.84
N ALA A 73 13.00 11.35 -6.78
CA ALA A 73 13.30 10.01 -6.31
C ALA A 73 12.02 9.31 -5.82
N GLN A 74 11.87 8.03 -6.17
CA GLN A 74 10.71 7.24 -5.78
C GLN A 74 11.15 6.05 -4.93
N THR A 75 10.34 5.74 -3.91
CA THR A 75 10.52 4.55 -3.08
C THR A 75 9.19 3.81 -3.02
N VAL A 76 9.23 2.49 -3.23
CA VAL A 76 8.04 1.65 -3.18
C VAL A 76 8.02 0.89 -1.86
N TYR A 77 6.89 0.95 -1.17
CA TYR A 77 6.65 0.19 0.07
C TYR A 77 5.52 -0.79 -0.16
N VAL A 78 5.73 -2.04 0.24
CA VAL A 78 4.70 -3.08 0.18
C VAL A 78 4.13 -3.40 1.57
N SER A 79 4.57 -2.66 2.59
CA SER A 79 4.11 -2.81 3.97
C SER A 79 3.66 -1.46 4.50
N VAL A 80 2.41 -1.40 4.99
CA VAL A 80 1.89 -0.18 5.60
C VAL A 80 2.66 0.17 6.87
N LEU A 81 3.09 -0.83 7.65
CA LEU A 81 3.83 -0.57 8.87
C LEU A 81 5.21 0.01 8.59
N GLN A 82 5.87 -0.46 7.54
CA GLN A 82 7.15 0.08 7.14
C GLN A 82 7.03 1.52 6.66
N LEU A 83 6.00 1.81 5.87
CA LEU A 83 5.70 3.17 5.43
C LEU A 83 5.50 4.09 6.64
N VAL A 84 4.67 3.68 7.58
CA VAL A 84 4.35 4.45 8.78
C VAL A 84 5.61 4.73 9.58
N LYS A 85 6.43 3.69 9.79
CA LYS A 85 7.66 3.82 10.56
C LYS A 85 8.67 4.74 9.90
N GLU A 86 8.89 4.57 8.60
CA GLU A 86 9.98 5.26 7.91
C GLU A 86 9.61 6.64 7.40
N ARG A 87 8.34 6.85 7.04
CA ARG A 87 7.92 8.08 6.36
C ARG A 87 6.92 8.92 7.13
N LEU A 88 6.14 8.31 8.02
CA LEU A 88 5.09 9.03 8.74
C LEU A 88 5.45 9.30 10.20
N GLY A 89 6.65 8.89 10.62
CA GLY A 89 7.17 9.23 11.94
C GLY A 89 6.49 8.54 13.12
N GLU A 90 5.67 7.52 12.86
CA GLU A 90 5.00 6.80 13.93
C GLU A 90 5.84 5.64 14.45
N ALA A 91 5.81 5.44 15.77
CA ALA A 91 6.42 4.28 16.37
C ALA A 91 5.53 3.05 16.14
N VAL A 92 6.14 1.95 15.70
CA VAL A 92 5.45 0.69 15.46
C VAL A 92 5.96 -0.31 16.48
N THR A 93 5.03 -0.93 17.25
CA THR A 93 5.40 -1.93 18.25
C THR A 93 5.84 -3.23 17.57
N VAL A 94 6.61 -4.03 18.29
CA VAL A 94 7.02 -5.37 17.80
C VAL A 94 5.79 -6.22 17.52
N GLN A 95 4.77 -6.13 18.37
CA GLN A 95 3.54 -6.89 18.19
C GLN A 95 2.80 -6.48 16.93
N GLU A 96 2.73 -5.19 16.61
CA GLU A 96 2.12 -4.71 15.37
C GLU A 96 2.87 -5.21 14.16
N GLN A 97 4.20 -5.22 14.22
CA GLN A 97 5.03 -5.73 13.13
C GLN A 97 4.79 -7.23 12.90
N VAL A 98 4.67 -8.00 13.99
CA VAL A 98 4.38 -9.43 13.90
C VAL A 98 3.01 -9.66 13.27
N GLN A 99 2.00 -8.89 13.67
CA GLN A 99 0.65 -9.02 13.13
C GLN A 99 0.59 -8.64 11.64
N ALA A 100 1.47 -7.75 11.19
CA ALA A 100 1.53 -7.36 9.79
C ALA A 100 2.22 -8.42 8.92
N ILE A 101 2.95 -9.35 9.51
CA ILE A 101 3.61 -10.43 8.79
C ILE A 101 2.60 -11.57 8.64
N ASP A 102 1.90 -11.56 7.51
CA ASP A 102 0.95 -12.58 7.13
C ASP A 102 1.73 -13.78 6.56
N PRO A 103 1.35 -15.03 6.89
CA PRO A 103 1.99 -16.21 6.28
C PRO A 103 2.00 -16.18 4.75
N ASP A 104 0.96 -15.63 4.14
CA ASP A 104 0.91 -15.50 2.69
C ASP A 104 1.92 -14.49 2.18
N ASP A 105 2.17 -13.40 2.92
CA ASP A 105 3.18 -12.42 2.57
C ASP A 105 4.57 -13.01 2.65
N ILE A 106 4.83 -13.83 3.66
CA ILE A 106 6.12 -14.51 3.79
C ILE A 106 6.33 -15.45 2.60
N GLY A 107 5.31 -16.19 2.22
CA GLY A 107 5.38 -17.09 1.09
C GLY A 107 5.45 -16.38 -0.25
N GLY A 108 4.97 -15.15 -0.31
CA GLY A 108 4.93 -14.36 -1.55
C GLY A 108 6.20 -13.59 -1.85
N ILE A 109 7.13 -13.59 -0.93
CA ILE A 109 8.37 -12.83 -1.09
C ILE A 109 9.48 -13.69 -1.67
#